data_327b56d2b56d4f539d9074b0bb4ec43d
#
_entry.id   327b56d2b56d4f539d9074b0bb4ec43d
#
_cell.length_a   1.000
_cell.length_b   1.000
_cell.length_c   1.000
_cell.angle_alpha   90.00
_cell.angle_beta   90.00
_cell.angle_gamma   90.00
#
_symmetry.space_group_name_H-M   'P 1'
#
loop_
_entity.id
_entity.type
_entity.pdbx_description
1 polymer ?
#
loop_
_entity_poly.entity_id
_entity_poly.type
_entity_poly.pdbx_seq_one_letter_code
_entity_poly.pdbx_strand_id
1 'polypeptide(L)'
;MSLVNFTNLDFEDVKTTLKEYLKSNSNFTDYDFEGSNLSTILDVLAYNTYITSYNANMVANEVFIDTATLRENVVALARNIGYTPRSRKASTSAVSFIVDASNITPKPASITLRKGTVAASRGVFGGSSGSFCVLDDITVPVVNGIAAFNEIPIYEGTVVEKNFTYSSRNPQQKFILPNSGIDTDLIRVGVKNNASSTATVKYSLQDNLFYVGSESKVYFLQEVADERYELFFGDGVFGKKLDDQNYITATYLVTNGDSGNGYSQFAFNGRLTYVRDGNEYTVTDGISLLTPEYTSRGGSSIEEVESVRKYAPKIYATQNRAVTADDYETLIPSKIYPDTESISVFGG
;
A
#
# COMPACT_ATOMS: atom_id res chain seq x y z
N MET A 1 15.91 -7.18 18.00
CA MET A 1 16.43 -8.55 18.31
C MET A 1 17.84 -8.70 17.78
N SER A 2 18.68 -9.52 18.44
CA SER A 2 20.00 -9.84 17.89
C SER A 2 19.86 -10.88 16.79
N LEU A 3 20.56 -10.68 15.68
CA LEU A 3 20.69 -11.67 14.63
C LEU A 3 21.28 -12.96 15.21
N VAL A 4 20.79 -14.11 14.77
CA VAL A 4 21.32 -15.42 15.15
C VAL A 4 22.49 -15.76 14.22
N ASN A 5 23.64 -16.04 14.82
CA ASN A 5 24.81 -16.49 14.05
C ASN A 5 24.79 -18.00 13.96
N PHE A 6 24.58 -18.53 12.75
CA PHE A 6 24.59 -19.96 12.44
C PHE A 6 25.98 -20.47 12.04
N THR A 7 26.89 -19.54 11.66
CA THR A 7 28.26 -19.86 11.25
C THR A 7 29.21 -18.88 11.93
N ASN A 8 30.49 -19.26 12.06
CA ASN A 8 31.50 -18.35 12.59
C ASN A 8 31.73 -17.18 11.61
N LEU A 9 31.66 -15.95 12.17
CA LEU A 9 31.86 -14.70 11.44
C LEU A 9 33.20 -14.01 11.79
N ASP A 10 34.13 -14.73 12.44
CA ASP A 10 35.43 -14.17 12.75
C ASP A 10 36.44 -14.57 11.67
N PHE A 11 37.01 -13.57 10.99
CA PHE A 11 38.00 -13.76 9.94
C PHE A 11 39.28 -14.41 10.47
N GLU A 12 39.76 -14.00 11.67
CA GLU A 12 40.97 -14.51 12.26
C GLU A 12 40.80 -15.96 12.70
N ASP A 13 39.63 -16.33 13.23
CA ASP A 13 39.31 -17.72 13.56
C ASP A 13 39.29 -18.61 12.33
N VAL A 14 38.69 -18.15 11.23
CA VAL A 14 38.68 -18.88 9.96
C VAL A 14 40.12 -19.07 9.43
N LYS A 15 40.93 -18.00 9.49
CA LYS A 15 42.34 -18.05 9.06
C LYS A 15 43.14 -18.99 9.94
N THR A 16 42.95 -18.95 11.25
CA THR A 16 43.61 -19.86 12.22
C THR A 16 43.25 -21.31 11.93
N THR A 17 41.96 -21.61 11.74
CA THR A 17 41.50 -22.97 11.40
C THR A 17 42.12 -23.48 10.09
N LEU A 18 42.23 -22.63 9.07
CA LEU A 18 42.91 -22.98 7.81
C LEU A 18 44.40 -23.27 8.03
N LYS A 19 45.08 -22.44 8.84
CA LYS A 19 46.50 -22.67 9.21
C LYS A 19 46.69 -23.98 9.98
N GLU A 20 45.82 -24.28 10.96
CA GLU A 20 45.84 -25.53 11.71
C GLU A 20 45.63 -26.76 10.82
N TYR A 21 44.72 -26.68 9.88
CA TYR A 21 44.48 -27.72 8.88
C TYR A 21 45.75 -27.97 8.03
N LEU A 22 46.40 -26.91 7.54
CA LEU A 22 47.65 -27.04 6.76
C LEU A 22 48.80 -27.58 7.62
N LYS A 23 48.87 -27.21 8.89
CA LYS A 23 49.86 -27.72 9.84
C LYS A 23 49.74 -29.22 10.04
N SER A 24 48.54 -29.78 9.95
CA SER A 24 48.33 -31.24 10.03
C SER A 24 48.82 -31.96 8.77
N ASN A 25 49.11 -31.23 7.69
CA ASN A 25 49.55 -31.80 6.41
C ASN A 25 51.02 -31.43 6.12
N SER A 26 51.93 -32.38 6.29
CA SER A 26 53.39 -32.19 6.22
C SER A 26 53.93 -31.68 4.87
N ASN A 27 53.11 -31.57 3.83
CA ASN A 27 53.51 -31.11 2.51
C ASN A 27 53.59 -29.58 2.39
N PHE A 28 53.11 -28.85 3.41
CA PHE A 28 53.06 -27.38 3.41
C PHE A 28 53.93 -26.81 4.51
N THR A 29 54.98 -26.06 4.17
CA THR A 29 55.96 -25.51 5.12
C THR A 29 55.99 -23.99 5.15
N ASP A 30 55.35 -23.30 4.19
CA ASP A 30 55.44 -21.85 3.98
C ASP A 30 54.17 -21.10 4.39
N TYR A 31 53.21 -21.77 5.05
CA TYR A 31 51.89 -21.22 5.39
C TYR A 31 51.93 -20.21 6.54
N ASP A 32 52.99 -20.22 7.36
CA ASP A 32 53.08 -19.41 8.56
C ASP A 32 53.94 -18.12 8.35
N PHE A 33 54.54 -17.99 7.19
CA PHE A 33 55.35 -16.81 6.86
C PHE A 33 54.47 -15.68 6.34
N GLU A 34 54.39 -14.57 7.12
CA GLU A 34 53.64 -13.36 6.71
C GLU A 34 54.27 -12.78 5.45
N GLY A 35 53.46 -12.60 4.41
CA GLY A 35 53.91 -12.12 3.10
C GLY A 35 54.34 -13.20 2.10
N SER A 36 54.26 -14.49 2.49
CA SER A 36 54.42 -15.56 1.53
C SER A 36 53.22 -15.65 0.56
N ASN A 37 53.44 -16.16 -0.65
CA ASN A 37 52.36 -16.36 -1.61
C ASN A 37 51.26 -17.29 -1.04
N LEU A 38 51.64 -18.27 -0.22
CA LEU A 38 50.69 -19.19 0.40
C LEU A 38 49.88 -18.49 1.49
N SER A 39 50.50 -17.63 2.32
CA SER A 39 49.80 -16.84 3.30
C SER A 39 48.78 -15.87 2.65
N THR A 40 49.15 -15.26 1.52
CA THR A 40 48.22 -14.40 0.77
C THR A 40 47.01 -15.19 0.21
N ILE A 41 47.25 -16.43 -0.28
CA ILE A 41 46.16 -17.31 -0.72
C ILE A 41 45.23 -17.68 0.45
N LEU A 42 45.82 -17.97 1.63
CA LEU A 42 45.01 -18.23 2.85
C LEU A 42 44.16 -17.04 3.25
N ASP A 43 44.68 -15.85 3.17
CA ASP A 43 43.92 -14.62 3.44
C ASP A 43 42.73 -14.45 2.48
N VAL A 44 42.94 -14.72 1.19
CA VAL A 44 41.87 -14.71 0.18
C VAL A 44 40.80 -15.79 0.45
N LEU A 45 41.24 -17.01 0.82
CA LEU A 45 40.32 -18.09 1.18
C LEU A 45 39.52 -17.78 2.45
N ALA A 46 40.21 -17.28 3.49
CA ALA A 46 39.58 -16.87 4.73
C ALA A 46 38.55 -15.76 4.51
N TYR A 47 38.90 -14.75 3.68
CA TYR A 47 37.97 -13.68 3.30
C TYR A 47 36.77 -14.20 2.51
N ASN A 48 36.97 -15.08 1.55
CA ASN A 48 35.89 -15.70 0.79
C ASN A 48 34.96 -16.53 1.71
N THR A 49 35.54 -17.29 2.65
CA THR A 49 34.77 -18.06 3.63
C THR A 49 33.98 -17.13 4.57
N TYR A 50 34.60 -16.03 5.03
CA TYR A 50 33.93 -15.01 5.84
C TYR A 50 32.71 -14.41 5.10
N ILE A 51 32.89 -13.97 3.86
CA ILE A 51 31.79 -13.42 3.05
C ILE A 51 30.69 -14.46 2.79
N THR A 52 31.08 -15.71 2.51
CA THR A 52 30.12 -16.81 2.30
C THR A 52 29.33 -17.11 3.58
N SER A 53 30.01 -17.15 4.74
CA SER A 53 29.37 -17.34 6.05
C SER A 53 28.45 -16.18 6.40
N TYR A 54 28.86 -14.94 6.13
CA TYR A 54 28.02 -13.76 6.32
C TYR A 54 26.74 -13.86 5.47
N ASN A 55 26.87 -14.14 4.19
CA ASN A 55 25.72 -14.32 3.30
C ASN A 55 24.80 -15.46 3.77
N ALA A 56 25.37 -16.59 4.20
CA ALA A 56 24.60 -17.70 4.75
C ALA A 56 23.81 -17.31 6.00
N ASN A 57 24.44 -16.57 6.93
CA ASN A 57 23.77 -16.06 8.12
C ASN A 57 22.65 -15.07 7.76
N MET A 58 22.90 -14.17 6.80
CA MET A 58 21.86 -13.22 6.33
C MET A 58 20.66 -13.98 5.77
N VAL A 59 20.89 -14.93 4.86
CA VAL A 59 19.80 -15.73 4.26
C VAL A 59 19.06 -16.53 5.33
N ALA A 60 19.77 -17.15 6.27
CA ALA A 60 19.14 -17.91 7.35
C ALA A 60 18.26 -17.03 8.26
N ASN A 61 18.70 -15.80 8.57
CA ASN A 61 17.92 -14.87 9.37
C ASN A 61 16.67 -14.35 8.63
N GLU A 62 16.73 -14.22 7.31
CA GLU A 62 15.57 -13.75 6.50
C GLU A 62 14.44 -14.80 6.39
N VAL A 63 14.65 -16.04 6.83
CA VAL A 63 13.61 -17.09 6.82
C VAL A 63 12.62 -16.96 8.00
N PHE A 64 13.02 -16.31 9.08
CA PHE A 64 12.21 -16.20 10.29
C PHE A 64 11.69 -14.76 10.48
N ILE A 65 10.39 -14.61 10.78
CA ILE A 65 9.75 -13.31 10.96
C ILE A 65 10.41 -12.48 12.06
N ASP A 66 10.95 -13.12 13.09
CA ASP A 66 11.59 -12.46 14.23
C ASP A 66 12.96 -11.86 13.89
N THR A 67 13.67 -12.41 12.91
CA THR A 67 15.04 -12.02 12.56
C THR A 67 15.17 -11.41 11.17
N ALA A 68 14.17 -11.59 10.30
CA ALA A 68 14.17 -10.99 8.97
C ALA A 68 14.27 -9.46 9.04
N THR A 69 15.11 -8.87 8.21
CA THR A 69 15.40 -7.42 8.20
C THR A 69 14.75 -6.71 7.01
N LEU A 70 14.62 -7.40 5.89
CA LEU A 70 14.00 -6.84 4.68
C LEU A 70 12.48 -6.83 4.82
N ARG A 71 11.86 -5.66 4.62
CA ARG A 71 10.41 -5.48 4.69
C ARG A 71 9.66 -6.51 3.86
N GLU A 72 10.06 -6.69 2.62
CA GLU A 72 9.43 -7.63 1.67
C GLU A 72 9.41 -9.08 2.20
N ASN A 73 10.46 -9.52 2.89
CA ASN A 73 10.53 -10.85 3.50
C ASN A 73 9.61 -10.94 4.73
N VAL A 74 9.63 -9.92 5.60
CA VAL A 74 8.74 -9.86 6.77
C VAL A 74 7.28 -9.86 6.34
N VAL A 75 6.91 -9.07 5.34
CA VAL A 75 5.55 -9.01 4.78
C VAL A 75 5.15 -10.36 4.15
N ALA A 76 6.06 -11.00 3.41
CA ALA A 76 5.80 -12.32 2.82
C ALA A 76 5.57 -13.39 3.89
N LEU A 77 6.38 -13.38 4.97
CA LEU A 77 6.23 -14.30 6.10
C LEU A 77 4.93 -14.03 6.88
N ALA A 78 4.62 -12.76 7.15
CA ALA A 78 3.38 -12.35 7.82
C ALA A 78 2.15 -12.79 7.03
N ARG A 79 2.16 -12.65 5.71
CA ARG A 79 1.09 -13.11 4.84
C ARG A 79 0.87 -14.62 4.92
N ASN A 80 1.93 -15.42 5.01
CA ASN A 80 1.81 -16.89 5.15
C ASN A 80 1.04 -17.31 6.40
N ILE A 81 1.02 -16.47 7.43
CA ILE A 81 0.22 -16.66 8.65
C ILE A 81 -1.09 -15.86 8.63
N GLY A 82 -1.48 -15.29 7.49
CA GLY A 82 -2.76 -14.59 7.30
C GLY A 82 -2.78 -13.14 7.80
N TYR A 83 -1.63 -12.52 8.02
CA TYR A 83 -1.54 -11.11 8.37
C TYR A 83 -1.30 -10.25 7.13
N THR A 84 -2.15 -9.24 6.93
CA THR A 84 -1.95 -8.22 5.90
C THR A 84 -1.54 -6.91 6.56
N PRO A 85 -0.31 -6.44 6.34
CA PRO A 85 0.13 -5.17 6.89
C PRO A 85 -0.71 -4.00 6.38
N ARG A 86 -0.83 -2.96 7.20
CA ARG A 86 -1.55 -1.74 6.83
C ARG A 86 -0.76 -0.96 5.79
N SER A 87 -1.47 -0.56 4.74
CA SER A 87 -0.96 0.37 3.75
C SER A 87 -0.84 1.78 4.32
N ARG A 88 -0.21 2.67 3.58
CA ARG A 88 -0.29 4.11 3.82
C ARG A 88 -1.75 4.55 3.73
N LYS A 89 -2.18 5.47 4.60
CA LYS A 89 -3.54 6.02 4.57
C LYS A 89 -3.53 7.50 4.20
N ALA A 90 -4.47 7.86 3.35
CA ALA A 90 -4.66 9.25 2.94
C ALA A 90 -5.29 10.06 4.07
N SER A 91 -4.79 11.27 4.27
CA SER A 91 -5.48 12.25 5.11
C SER A 91 -6.78 12.66 4.48
N THR A 92 -7.83 12.81 5.28
CA THR A 92 -9.18 13.12 4.83
C THR A 92 -9.66 14.44 5.42
N SER A 93 -10.44 15.18 4.63
CA SER A 93 -11.26 16.31 5.07
C SER A 93 -12.59 16.26 4.34
N ALA A 94 -13.55 17.09 4.73
CA ALA A 94 -14.76 17.31 3.97
C ALA A 94 -14.90 18.78 3.67
N VAL A 95 -15.40 19.09 2.48
CA VAL A 95 -15.64 20.49 2.04
C VAL A 95 -17.04 20.65 1.51
N SER A 96 -17.59 21.83 1.78
CA SER A 96 -18.89 22.27 1.23
C SER A 96 -18.69 23.48 0.32
N PHE A 97 -19.41 23.55 -0.78
CA PHE A 97 -19.43 24.68 -1.69
C PHE A 97 -20.71 24.70 -2.52
N ILE A 98 -21.02 25.83 -3.11
CA ILE A 98 -22.15 26.00 -4.01
C ILE A 98 -21.68 26.47 -5.39
N VAL A 99 -22.46 26.09 -6.40
CA VAL A 99 -22.26 26.54 -7.78
C VAL A 99 -23.54 27.29 -8.22
N ASP A 100 -23.39 28.56 -8.53
CA ASP A 100 -24.46 29.37 -9.10
C ASP A 100 -24.51 29.15 -10.64
N ALA A 101 -25.53 28.42 -11.07
CA ALA A 101 -25.81 28.15 -12.48
C ALA A 101 -26.84 29.11 -13.10
N SER A 102 -27.15 30.25 -12.43
CA SER A 102 -28.18 31.19 -12.91
C SER A 102 -27.83 31.79 -14.26
N ASN A 103 -26.54 31.95 -14.56
CA ASN A 103 -26.04 32.52 -15.82
C ASN A 103 -25.95 31.48 -16.96
N ILE A 104 -26.19 30.19 -16.69
CA ILE A 104 -26.15 29.13 -17.72
C ILE A 104 -27.53 29.03 -18.36
N THR A 105 -27.61 29.23 -19.69
CA THR A 105 -28.86 29.16 -20.47
C THR A 105 -28.76 28.08 -21.57
N PRO A 106 -29.69 27.13 -21.65
CA PRO A 106 -30.72 26.80 -20.63
C PRO A 106 -30.09 26.25 -19.34
N LYS A 107 -30.80 26.39 -18.22
CA LYS A 107 -30.34 25.90 -16.92
C LYS A 107 -30.13 24.37 -16.94
N PRO A 108 -28.97 23.85 -16.49
CA PRO A 108 -28.76 22.43 -16.43
C PRO A 108 -29.63 21.81 -15.33
N ALA A 109 -30.02 20.54 -15.50
CA ALA A 109 -30.75 19.78 -14.48
C ALA A 109 -29.85 19.37 -13.31
N SER A 110 -28.57 19.14 -13.58
CA SER A 110 -27.57 18.72 -12.58
C SER A 110 -26.18 19.19 -12.98
N ILE A 111 -25.32 19.29 -11.96
CA ILE A 111 -23.88 19.53 -12.15
C ILE A 111 -23.11 18.37 -11.53
N THR A 112 -22.07 17.91 -12.23
CA THR A 112 -21.21 16.81 -11.80
C THR A 112 -19.83 17.33 -11.48
N LEU A 113 -19.36 17.08 -10.25
CA LEU A 113 -17.96 17.17 -9.87
C LEU A 113 -17.25 15.91 -10.35
N ARG A 114 -16.28 16.08 -11.22
CA ARG A 114 -15.53 14.95 -11.81
C ARG A 114 -14.47 14.44 -10.84
N LYS A 115 -14.25 13.11 -10.86
CA LYS A 115 -13.16 12.47 -10.14
C LYS A 115 -11.80 13.11 -10.47
N GLY A 116 -10.90 13.14 -9.51
CA GLY A 116 -9.58 13.74 -9.63
C GLY A 116 -9.37 14.86 -8.64
N THR A 117 -8.41 15.74 -8.88
CA THR A 117 -8.10 16.87 -8.02
C THR A 117 -9.29 17.82 -7.91
N VAL A 118 -9.66 18.16 -6.70
CA VAL A 118 -10.79 19.06 -6.38
C VAL A 118 -10.33 20.30 -5.63
N ALA A 119 -9.35 20.13 -4.74
CA ALA A 119 -8.88 21.22 -3.92
C ALA A 119 -7.35 21.23 -3.82
N ALA A 120 -6.80 22.43 -3.75
CA ALA A 120 -5.41 22.66 -3.39
C ALA A 120 -5.35 23.39 -2.06
N SER A 121 -4.44 23.01 -1.18
CA SER A 121 -4.20 23.66 0.09
C SER A 121 -2.75 24.05 0.24
N ARG A 122 -2.49 25.14 0.94
CA ARG A 122 -1.13 25.52 1.36
C ARG A 122 -0.91 25.05 2.78
N GLY A 123 0.25 24.45 3.04
CA GLY A 123 0.65 24.08 4.40
C GLY A 123 0.76 25.30 5.32
N VAL A 124 0.47 25.12 6.58
CA VAL A 124 0.68 26.12 7.61
C VAL A 124 2.19 26.42 7.71
N PHE A 125 2.59 27.69 7.81
CA PHE A 125 3.99 28.14 7.93
C PHE A 125 4.95 27.75 6.80
N GLY A 126 4.50 27.83 5.54
CA GLY A 126 5.40 27.60 4.39
C GLY A 126 5.69 26.13 4.07
N GLY A 127 4.90 25.21 4.62
CA GLY A 127 4.91 23.80 4.25
C GLY A 127 4.53 23.56 2.78
N SER A 128 4.73 22.34 2.32
CA SER A 128 4.37 21.92 0.95
C SER A 128 2.88 22.12 0.69
N SER A 129 2.52 22.40 -0.55
CA SER A 129 1.12 22.44 -0.96
C SER A 129 0.53 21.02 -0.97
N GLY A 130 -0.65 20.85 -0.39
CA GLY A 130 -1.43 19.62 -0.46
C GLY A 130 -2.39 19.63 -1.65
N SER A 131 -2.48 18.52 -2.36
CA SER A 131 -3.52 18.29 -3.37
C SER A 131 -4.55 17.32 -2.81
N PHE A 132 -5.83 17.68 -2.93
CA PHE A 132 -6.94 16.88 -2.44
C PHE A 132 -7.86 16.51 -3.60
N CYS A 133 -8.32 15.26 -3.61
CA CYS A 133 -9.10 14.71 -4.71
C CYS A 133 -10.32 13.93 -4.24
N VAL A 134 -11.24 13.69 -5.18
CA VAL A 134 -12.34 12.74 -5.06
C VAL A 134 -12.10 11.56 -6.00
N LEU A 135 -12.55 10.38 -5.60
CA LEU A 135 -12.31 9.12 -6.34
C LEU A 135 -13.43 8.79 -7.32
N ASP A 136 -14.61 9.29 -7.07
CA ASP A 136 -15.80 9.05 -7.88
C ASP A 136 -16.42 10.36 -8.34
N ASP A 137 -17.14 10.34 -9.49
CA ASP A 137 -17.92 11.49 -9.94
C ASP A 137 -19.11 11.71 -9.00
N ILE A 138 -19.34 12.96 -8.59
CA ILE A 138 -20.42 13.34 -7.68
C ILE A 138 -21.37 14.27 -8.41
N THR A 139 -22.61 13.83 -8.62
CA THR A 139 -23.63 14.61 -9.31
C THR A 139 -24.69 15.12 -8.35
N VAL A 140 -24.95 16.43 -8.37
CA VAL A 140 -25.99 17.07 -7.59
C VAL A 140 -27.00 17.77 -8.48
N PRO A 141 -28.30 17.82 -8.10
CA PRO A 141 -29.31 18.55 -8.86
C PRO A 141 -29.14 20.07 -8.72
N VAL A 142 -29.57 20.80 -9.76
CA VAL A 142 -29.67 22.27 -9.70
C VAL A 142 -31.08 22.65 -9.23
N VAL A 143 -31.18 23.28 -8.07
CA VAL A 143 -32.42 23.72 -7.48
C VAL A 143 -32.41 25.26 -7.40
N ASN A 144 -33.40 25.93 -7.96
CA ASN A 144 -33.48 27.40 -8.03
C ASN A 144 -32.23 28.07 -8.63
N GLY A 145 -31.53 27.39 -9.55
CA GLY A 145 -30.29 27.89 -10.17
C GLY A 145 -29.03 27.64 -9.38
N ILE A 146 -29.09 26.94 -8.25
CA ILE A 146 -27.94 26.61 -7.38
C ILE A 146 -27.77 25.11 -7.31
N ALA A 147 -26.52 24.64 -7.47
CA ALA A 147 -26.10 23.29 -7.13
C ALA A 147 -25.28 23.32 -5.83
N ALA A 148 -25.74 22.62 -4.79
CA ALA A 148 -25.08 22.58 -3.49
C ALA A 148 -24.32 21.23 -3.30
N PHE A 149 -23.03 21.34 -3.12
CA PHE A 149 -22.14 20.23 -2.76
C PHE A 149 -21.86 20.32 -1.27
N ASN A 150 -22.47 19.45 -0.47
CA ASN A 150 -22.37 19.48 0.99
C ASN A 150 -21.55 18.29 1.47
N GLU A 151 -20.62 18.54 2.42
CA GLU A 151 -19.82 17.53 3.10
C GLU A 151 -19.12 16.53 2.16
N ILE A 152 -18.60 17.05 1.04
CA ILE A 152 -17.92 16.22 0.07
C ILE A 152 -16.59 15.73 0.66
N PRO A 153 -16.40 14.41 0.84
CA PRO A 153 -15.15 13.87 1.34
C PRO A 153 -14.04 14.05 0.30
N ILE A 154 -12.92 14.63 0.74
CA ILE A 154 -11.73 14.83 -0.06
C ILE A 154 -10.55 14.13 0.60
N TYR A 155 -9.67 13.54 -0.21
CA TYR A 155 -8.54 12.75 0.21
C TYR A 155 -7.25 13.40 -0.29
N GLU A 156 -6.25 13.50 0.61
CA GLU A 156 -4.93 14.02 0.23
C GLU A 156 -4.23 13.04 -0.71
N GLY A 157 -3.68 13.54 -1.81
CA GLY A 157 -2.91 12.77 -2.77
C GLY A 157 -3.31 13.00 -4.22
N THR A 158 -2.89 12.07 -5.06
CA THR A 158 -3.13 12.11 -6.51
C THR A 158 -3.83 10.83 -6.95
N VAL A 159 -4.93 10.98 -7.68
CA VAL A 159 -5.63 9.85 -8.31
C VAL A 159 -4.85 9.38 -9.52
N VAL A 160 -4.54 8.10 -9.54
CA VAL A 160 -3.85 7.42 -10.64
C VAL A 160 -4.74 6.32 -11.18
N GLU A 161 -4.72 6.13 -12.49
CA GLU A 161 -5.42 5.06 -13.17
C GLU A 161 -4.41 4.16 -13.88
N LYS A 162 -4.48 2.86 -13.64
CA LYS A 162 -3.66 1.85 -14.32
C LYS A 162 -4.57 0.84 -15.00
N ASN A 163 -4.26 0.58 -16.25
CA ASN A 163 -5.02 -0.37 -17.08
C ASN A 163 -4.18 -1.61 -17.37
N PHE A 164 -4.86 -2.77 -17.37
CA PHE A 164 -4.29 -4.06 -17.75
C PHE A 164 -5.25 -4.79 -18.69
N THR A 165 -4.69 -5.61 -19.57
CA THR A 165 -5.47 -6.55 -20.36
C THR A 165 -5.08 -7.97 -19.96
N TYR A 166 -6.05 -8.78 -19.56
CA TYR A 166 -5.79 -10.18 -19.21
C TYR A 166 -5.60 -11.02 -20.47
N SER A 167 -4.62 -11.92 -20.44
CA SER A 167 -4.38 -12.89 -21.48
C SER A 167 -4.36 -14.30 -20.92
N SER A 168 -5.28 -15.13 -21.37
CA SER A 168 -5.35 -16.54 -20.98
C SER A 168 -4.11 -17.36 -21.43
N ARG A 169 -3.32 -16.81 -22.37
CA ARG A 169 -2.04 -17.41 -22.82
C ARG A 169 -0.91 -17.23 -21.82
N ASN A 170 -1.06 -16.29 -20.87
CA ASN A 170 -0.09 -16.04 -19.81
C ASN A 170 -0.74 -16.26 -18.44
N PRO A 171 -0.82 -17.50 -17.95
CA PRO A 171 -1.48 -17.81 -16.68
C PRO A 171 -0.77 -17.25 -15.46
N GLN A 172 0.49 -16.82 -15.58
CA GLN A 172 1.28 -16.19 -14.52
C GLN A 172 1.36 -14.66 -14.66
N GLN A 173 0.42 -14.06 -15.39
CA GLN A 173 0.37 -12.60 -15.55
C GLN A 173 0.15 -11.93 -14.20
N LYS A 174 1.01 -10.93 -13.90
CA LYS A 174 0.96 -10.15 -12.68
C LYS A 174 0.35 -8.78 -12.93
N PHE A 175 -0.54 -8.34 -12.05
CA PHE A 175 -1.21 -7.04 -12.12
C PHE A 175 -0.67 -6.11 -11.03
N ILE A 176 0.57 -5.67 -11.19
CA ILE A 176 1.27 -4.84 -10.20
C ILE A 176 0.98 -3.37 -10.47
N LEU A 177 0.49 -2.67 -9.44
CA LEU A 177 0.36 -1.22 -9.43
C LEU A 177 1.76 -0.59 -9.33
N PRO A 178 2.12 0.33 -10.24
CA PRO A 178 3.52 0.76 -10.39
C PRO A 178 4.00 1.72 -9.30
N ASN A 179 3.09 2.31 -8.53
CA ASN A 179 3.40 3.31 -7.52
C ASN A 179 3.55 2.70 -6.13
N SER A 180 4.42 3.27 -5.33
CA SER A 180 4.41 3.14 -3.87
C SER A 180 3.48 4.17 -3.23
N GLY A 181 3.24 4.09 -1.92
CA GLY A 181 2.43 5.08 -1.20
C GLY A 181 0.94 5.01 -1.53
N ILE A 182 0.43 3.84 -1.91
CA ILE A 182 -0.98 3.63 -2.23
C ILE A 182 -1.79 3.43 -0.95
N ASP A 183 -2.94 4.13 -0.86
CA ASP A 183 -3.98 3.80 0.12
C ASP A 183 -4.85 2.67 -0.44
N THR A 184 -4.73 1.47 0.13
CA THR A 184 -5.40 0.27 -0.36
C THR A 184 -6.91 0.29 -0.15
N ASP A 185 -7.43 1.02 0.83
CA ASP A 185 -8.86 1.14 1.09
C ASP A 185 -9.57 1.96 0.00
N LEU A 186 -8.79 2.80 -0.69
CA LEU A 186 -9.28 3.70 -1.73
C LEU A 186 -9.07 3.16 -3.15
N ILE A 187 -8.64 1.91 -3.31
CA ILE A 187 -8.54 1.27 -4.62
C ILE A 187 -9.93 0.94 -5.16
N ARG A 188 -10.16 1.24 -6.43
CA ARG A 188 -11.37 0.90 -7.16
C ARG A 188 -10.99 0.08 -8.40
N VAL A 189 -11.54 -1.12 -8.52
CA VAL A 189 -11.25 -2.02 -9.64
C VAL A 189 -12.52 -2.23 -10.47
N GLY A 190 -12.42 -1.92 -11.75
CA GLY A 190 -13.46 -2.17 -12.74
C GLY A 190 -12.94 -3.13 -13.80
N VAL A 191 -13.77 -4.08 -14.21
CA VAL A 191 -13.45 -5.03 -15.27
C VAL A 191 -14.46 -4.89 -16.38
N LYS A 192 -13.97 -4.78 -17.62
CA LYS A 192 -14.75 -4.76 -18.86
C LYS A 192 -14.48 -6.04 -19.65
N ASN A 193 -15.41 -6.44 -20.49
CA ASN A 193 -15.22 -7.62 -21.34
C ASN A 193 -14.03 -7.45 -22.30
N ASN A 194 -13.79 -6.23 -22.78
CA ASN A 194 -12.64 -5.85 -23.61
C ASN A 194 -12.42 -4.33 -23.52
N ALA A 195 -11.32 -3.83 -24.10
CA ALA A 195 -10.97 -2.40 -24.10
C ALA A 195 -12.03 -1.48 -24.73
N SER A 196 -12.79 -1.98 -25.71
CA SER A 196 -13.83 -1.21 -26.42
C SER A 196 -15.20 -1.25 -25.73
N SER A 197 -15.38 -2.09 -24.73
CA SER A 197 -16.65 -2.21 -23.99
C SER A 197 -16.90 -0.95 -23.15
N THR A 198 -18.14 -0.46 -23.16
CA THR A 198 -18.59 0.66 -22.31
C THR A 198 -19.05 0.20 -20.93
N ALA A 199 -19.55 -1.04 -20.84
CA ALA A 199 -20.03 -1.60 -19.57
C ALA A 199 -18.86 -2.01 -18.68
N THR A 200 -18.80 -1.43 -17.48
CA THR A 200 -17.79 -1.74 -16.46
C THR A 200 -18.46 -2.46 -15.29
N VAL A 201 -17.91 -3.58 -14.90
CA VAL A 201 -18.32 -4.35 -13.73
C VAL A 201 -17.38 -3.99 -12.59
N LYS A 202 -17.90 -3.50 -11.48
CA LYS A 202 -17.11 -3.20 -10.27
C LYS A 202 -16.77 -4.50 -9.54
N TYR A 203 -15.52 -4.61 -9.11
CA TYR A 203 -15.02 -5.68 -8.25
C TYR A 203 -14.73 -5.09 -6.87
N SER A 204 -14.98 -5.86 -5.82
CA SER A 204 -14.73 -5.46 -4.43
C SER A 204 -13.50 -6.13 -3.85
N LEU A 205 -12.76 -5.40 -3.00
CA LEU A 205 -11.66 -5.96 -2.24
C LEU A 205 -12.19 -6.97 -1.22
N GLN A 206 -11.48 -8.09 -1.09
CA GLN A 206 -11.71 -9.09 -0.05
C GLN A 206 -10.38 -9.43 0.65
N ASP A 207 -10.46 -9.53 1.98
CA ASP A 207 -9.31 -9.88 2.82
C ASP A 207 -9.27 -11.37 3.17
N ASN A 208 -10.39 -12.06 2.96
CA ASN A 208 -10.52 -13.48 3.29
C ASN A 208 -11.38 -14.21 2.25
N LEU A 209 -11.32 -15.54 2.27
CA LEU A 209 -12.04 -16.41 1.34
C LEU A 209 -13.43 -16.82 1.86
N PHE A 210 -13.81 -16.42 3.07
CA PHE A 210 -15.13 -16.75 3.60
C PHE A 210 -16.22 -16.05 2.80
N TYR A 211 -17.26 -16.80 2.46
CA TYR A 211 -18.41 -16.33 1.66
C TYR A 211 -18.08 -15.89 0.22
N VAL A 212 -16.89 -16.23 -0.28
CA VAL A 212 -16.52 -15.98 -1.68
C VAL A 212 -16.86 -17.22 -2.51
N GLY A 213 -17.87 -17.10 -3.38
CA GLY A 213 -18.26 -18.14 -4.34
C GLY A 213 -17.60 -17.94 -5.72
N SER A 214 -17.78 -18.92 -6.60
CA SER A 214 -17.16 -18.93 -7.94
C SER A 214 -17.52 -17.73 -8.84
N GLU A 215 -18.70 -17.13 -8.65
CA GLU A 215 -19.18 -15.96 -9.40
C GLU A 215 -18.99 -14.62 -8.69
N SER A 216 -18.41 -14.63 -7.49
CA SER A 216 -18.16 -13.41 -6.73
C SER A 216 -17.17 -12.50 -7.44
N LYS A 217 -17.57 -11.26 -7.70
CA LYS A 217 -16.76 -10.23 -8.37
C LYS A 217 -15.84 -9.56 -7.37
N VAL A 218 -14.78 -10.25 -7.02
CA VAL A 218 -13.83 -9.84 -5.98
C VAL A 218 -12.40 -9.83 -6.52
N TYR A 219 -11.56 -9.05 -5.86
CA TYR A 219 -10.13 -9.08 -6.04
C TYR A 219 -9.46 -9.10 -4.66
N PHE A 220 -8.23 -9.57 -4.63
CA PHE A 220 -7.38 -9.63 -3.46
C PHE A 220 -6.16 -8.74 -3.70
N LEU A 221 -5.57 -8.24 -2.63
CA LEU A 221 -4.37 -7.42 -2.65
C LEU A 221 -3.23 -8.08 -1.92
N GLN A 222 -2.04 -7.89 -2.44
CA GLN A 222 -0.81 -8.33 -1.81
C GLN A 222 0.25 -7.25 -1.96
N GLU A 223 0.93 -6.91 -0.86
CA GLU A 223 2.14 -6.08 -0.92
C GLU A 223 3.27 -6.89 -1.55
N VAL A 224 3.98 -6.28 -2.49
CA VAL A 224 5.17 -6.80 -3.16
C VAL A 224 6.36 -5.87 -2.92
N ALA A 225 7.50 -6.13 -3.54
CA ALA A 225 8.70 -5.30 -3.38
C ALA A 225 8.42 -3.81 -3.63
N ASP A 226 9.18 -2.94 -2.95
CA ASP A 226 9.13 -1.47 -3.06
C ASP A 226 7.78 -0.86 -2.64
N GLU A 227 7.10 -1.42 -1.64
CA GLU A 227 5.79 -0.95 -1.14
C GLU A 227 4.71 -0.85 -2.24
N ARG A 228 4.82 -1.67 -3.28
CA ARG A 228 3.83 -1.77 -4.36
C ARG A 228 2.82 -2.85 -4.06
N TYR A 229 1.70 -2.83 -4.78
CA TYR A 229 0.62 -3.79 -4.59
C TYR A 229 0.32 -4.55 -5.88
N GLU A 230 0.10 -5.84 -5.74
CA GLU A 230 -0.35 -6.74 -6.81
C GLU A 230 -1.82 -7.09 -6.59
N LEU A 231 -2.60 -7.00 -7.66
CA LEU A 231 -4.01 -7.39 -7.69
C LEU A 231 -4.11 -8.85 -8.10
N PHE A 232 -4.91 -9.62 -7.36
CA PHE A 232 -5.26 -11.00 -7.71
C PHE A 232 -6.75 -11.12 -7.95
N PHE A 233 -7.13 -11.93 -8.90
CA PHE A 233 -8.52 -12.21 -9.22
C PHE A 233 -8.85 -13.67 -8.92
N GLY A 234 -10.15 -13.99 -8.87
CA GLY A 234 -10.59 -15.34 -8.59
C GLY A 234 -10.12 -16.36 -9.65
N ASP A 235 -10.06 -17.61 -9.24
CA ASP A 235 -9.69 -18.76 -10.07
C ASP A 235 -10.90 -19.52 -10.65
N GLY A 236 -12.13 -19.09 -10.28
CA GLY A 236 -13.38 -19.75 -10.62
C GLY A 236 -13.90 -20.70 -9.53
N VAL A 237 -13.14 -20.85 -8.44
CA VAL A 237 -13.57 -21.49 -7.18
C VAL A 237 -13.79 -20.43 -6.10
N PHE A 238 -12.76 -19.62 -5.86
CA PHE A 238 -12.77 -18.48 -4.95
C PHE A 238 -12.73 -17.17 -5.76
N GLY A 239 -13.93 -16.69 -6.14
CA GLY A 239 -14.10 -15.51 -6.95
C GLY A 239 -14.14 -15.81 -8.45
N LYS A 240 -14.74 -14.88 -9.18
CA LYS A 240 -14.90 -15.00 -10.63
C LYS A 240 -13.54 -14.92 -11.34
N LYS A 241 -13.26 -15.97 -12.14
CA LYS A 241 -12.10 -16.00 -13.03
C LYS A 241 -12.25 -14.96 -14.15
N LEU A 242 -11.15 -14.34 -14.52
CA LEU A 242 -11.08 -13.43 -15.68
C LEU A 242 -11.19 -14.22 -17.00
N ASP A 243 -11.94 -13.66 -17.94
CA ASP A 243 -12.01 -14.15 -19.31
C ASP A 243 -10.89 -13.52 -20.17
N ASP A 244 -10.49 -14.23 -21.23
CA ASP A 244 -9.46 -13.69 -22.14
C ASP A 244 -9.89 -12.34 -22.71
N GLN A 245 -8.94 -11.39 -22.83
CA GLN A 245 -9.14 -9.99 -23.25
C GLN A 245 -9.93 -9.13 -22.25
N ASN A 246 -10.25 -9.61 -21.04
CA ASN A 246 -10.81 -8.73 -20.03
C ASN A 246 -9.89 -7.52 -19.80
N TYR A 247 -10.49 -6.33 -19.82
CA TYR A 247 -9.80 -5.07 -19.61
C TYR A 247 -10.06 -4.58 -18.18
N ILE A 248 -9.00 -4.52 -17.41
CA ILE A 248 -9.02 -4.19 -15.99
C ILE A 248 -8.55 -2.76 -15.80
N THR A 249 -9.35 -1.94 -15.16
CA THR A 249 -9.01 -0.56 -14.78
C THR A 249 -8.91 -0.50 -13.26
N ALA A 250 -7.73 -0.21 -12.74
CA ALA A 250 -7.50 0.07 -11.34
C ALA A 250 -7.33 1.58 -11.15
N THR A 251 -8.25 2.21 -10.42
CA THR A 251 -8.15 3.61 -9.99
C THR A 251 -7.77 3.62 -8.52
N TYR A 252 -6.72 4.31 -8.14
CA TYR A 252 -6.19 4.34 -6.78
C TYR A 252 -5.59 5.69 -6.45
N LEU A 253 -5.39 5.93 -5.16
CA LEU A 253 -4.81 7.15 -4.63
C LEU A 253 -3.36 6.91 -4.20
N VAL A 254 -2.46 7.76 -4.65
CA VAL A 254 -1.08 7.85 -4.15
C VAL A 254 -1.04 9.04 -3.19
N THR A 255 -0.71 8.78 -1.92
CA THR A 255 -0.77 9.75 -0.82
C THR A 255 0.59 9.91 -0.14
N ASN A 256 0.80 11.07 0.50
CA ASN A 256 1.94 11.35 1.37
C ASN A 256 1.69 10.89 2.83
N GLY A 257 0.51 10.32 3.11
CA GLY A 257 0.18 9.77 4.42
C GLY A 257 0.01 10.87 5.50
N ASP A 258 0.76 10.73 6.58
CA ASP A 258 0.74 11.63 7.74
C ASP A 258 1.07 13.08 7.40
N SER A 259 1.92 13.31 6.40
CA SER A 259 2.25 14.66 5.90
C SER A 259 1.04 15.39 5.30
N GLY A 260 -0.04 14.68 5.00
CA GLY A 260 -1.31 15.24 4.55
C GLY A 260 -2.20 15.79 5.67
N ASN A 261 -1.83 15.61 6.93
CA ASN A 261 -2.62 16.08 8.07
C ASN A 261 -2.42 17.59 8.34
N GLY A 262 -3.44 18.23 8.88
CA GLY A 262 -3.35 19.61 9.37
C GLY A 262 -3.74 20.71 8.39
N TYR A 263 -4.17 20.38 7.16
CA TYR A 263 -4.65 21.37 6.20
C TYR A 263 -6.06 21.83 6.58
N SER A 264 -6.27 23.16 6.62
CA SER A 264 -7.53 23.78 7.03
C SER A 264 -8.09 24.79 6.03
N GLN A 265 -7.35 25.14 4.97
CA GLN A 265 -7.76 26.08 3.94
C GLN A 265 -7.63 25.44 2.57
N PHE A 266 -8.70 25.50 1.79
CA PHE A 266 -8.77 24.85 0.48
C PHE A 266 -9.19 25.86 -0.58
N ALA A 267 -8.48 25.87 -1.71
CA ALA A 267 -8.87 26.58 -2.92
C ALA A 267 -9.41 25.55 -3.93
N PHE A 268 -10.52 25.87 -4.58
CA PHE A 268 -11.11 24.99 -5.59
C PHE A 268 -10.19 24.88 -6.81
N ASN A 269 -9.92 23.64 -7.20
CA ASN A 269 -9.12 23.29 -8.38
C ASN A 269 -9.73 22.08 -9.12
N GLY A 270 -11.04 21.88 -8.95
CA GLY A 270 -11.76 20.75 -9.51
C GLY A 270 -12.35 21.02 -10.89
N ARG A 271 -12.81 19.97 -11.55
CA ARG A 271 -13.56 20.05 -12.80
C ARG A 271 -15.04 19.79 -12.55
N LEU A 272 -15.85 20.80 -12.80
CA LEU A 272 -17.31 20.73 -12.77
C LEU A 272 -17.85 20.68 -14.20
N THR A 273 -18.80 19.79 -14.45
CA THR A 273 -19.41 19.61 -15.76
C THR A 273 -20.92 19.48 -15.67
N TYR A 274 -21.60 19.82 -16.75
CA TYR A 274 -23.03 19.55 -16.93
C TYR A 274 -23.28 18.99 -18.34
N VAL A 275 -24.35 18.25 -18.50
CA VAL A 275 -24.77 17.70 -19.80
C VAL A 275 -25.92 18.51 -20.35
N ARG A 276 -25.82 18.91 -21.63
CA ARG A 276 -26.86 19.56 -22.39
C ARG A 276 -26.91 19.00 -23.81
N ASP A 277 -28.09 18.60 -24.28
CA ASP A 277 -28.30 18.04 -25.63
C ASP A 277 -27.32 16.89 -25.95
N GLY A 278 -27.01 16.05 -24.95
CA GLY A 278 -26.07 14.94 -25.07
C GLY A 278 -24.59 15.31 -25.06
N ASN A 279 -24.25 16.62 -24.98
CA ASN A 279 -22.88 17.10 -24.92
C ASN A 279 -22.51 17.56 -23.51
N GLU A 280 -21.23 17.32 -23.14
CA GLU A 280 -20.67 17.72 -21.86
C GLU A 280 -20.03 19.12 -21.97
N TYR A 281 -20.34 19.99 -21.02
CA TYR A 281 -19.79 21.36 -20.89
C TYR A 281 -19.15 21.55 -19.53
N THR A 282 -18.11 22.35 -19.45
CA THR A 282 -17.42 22.68 -18.19
C THR A 282 -18.01 23.95 -17.57
N VAL A 283 -18.21 23.94 -16.26
CA VAL A 283 -18.56 25.13 -15.47
C VAL A 283 -17.28 25.84 -15.06
N THR A 284 -17.14 27.12 -15.41
CA THR A 284 -15.97 27.96 -15.11
C THR A 284 -16.23 29.04 -14.08
N ASP A 285 -17.47 29.44 -13.90
CA ASP A 285 -17.87 30.58 -13.07
C ASP A 285 -18.95 30.20 -12.06
N GLY A 286 -19.19 31.08 -11.08
CA GLY A 286 -20.25 30.91 -10.09
C GLY A 286 -19.89 29.95 -8.94
N ILE A 287 -18.64 29.57 -8.80
CA ILE A 287 -18.17 28.65 -7.73
C ILE A 287 -17.81 29.47 -6.50
N SER A 288 -18.46 29.19 -5.36
CA SER A 288 -18.10 29.79 -4.08
C SER A 288 -16.79 29.24 -3.52
N LEU A 289 -16.21 29.90 -2.52
CA LEU A 289 -15.05 29.37 -1.80
C LEU A 289 -15.42 28.06 -1.11
N LEU A 290 -14.45 27.12 -1.11
CA LEU A 290 -14.58 25.87 -0.35
C LEU A 290 -14.60 26.19 1.15
N THR A 291 -15.62 25.69 1.84
CA THR A 291 -15.70 25.74 3.30
C THR A 291 -15.32 24.37 3.84
N PRO A 292 -14.21 24.25 4.59
CA PRO A 292 -13.84 22.99 5.21
C PRO A 292 -14.74 22.71 6.42
N GLU A 293 -15.20 21.49 6.55
CA GLU A 293 -15.96 21.02 7.72
C GLU A 293 -15.02 20.76 8.91
N TYR A 294 -13.81 20.27 8.61
CA TYR A 294 -12.75 20.01 9.59
C TYR A 294 -11.38 20.00 8.93
N THR A 295 -10.35 20.21 9.77
CA THR A 295 -8.95 20.12 9.36
C THR A 295 -8.63 18.70 8.91
N SER A 296 -7.83 18.55 7.85
CA SER A 296 -7.46 17.24 7.34
C SER A 296 -6.76 16.38 8.40
N ARG A 297 -7.14 15.12 8.49
CA ARG A 297 -6.71 14.17 9.53
C ARG A 297 -6.79 12.73 9.07
N GLY A 298 -6.22 11.80 9.88
CA GLY A 298 -6.30 10.35 9.64
C GLY A 298 -5.31 9.82 8.63
N GLY A 299 -4.44 10.69 8.08
CA GLY A 299 -3.31 10.25 7.26
C GLY A 299 -2.26 9.57 8.12
N SER A 300 -1.74 8.42 7.66
CA SER A 300 -0.70 7.66 8.35
C SER A 300 0.29 7.05 7.37
N SER A 301 1.50 6.85 7.84
CA SER A 301 2.54 6.12 7.10
C SER A 301 2.21 4.63 7.02
N ILE A 302 2.88 3.93 6.12
CA ILE A 302 2.79 2.47 6.01
C ILE A 302 3.21 1.81 7.34
N GLU A 303 2.63 0.68 7.66
CA GLU A 303 2.97 -0.03 8.88
C GLU A 303 4.45 -0.40 8.92
N GLU A 304 5.13 -0.06 10.02
CA GLU A 304 6.55 -0.33 10.21
C GLU A 304 6.83 -1.84 10.35
N VAL A 305 8.01 -2.26 9.92
CA VAL A 305 8.46 -3.67 9.98
C VAL A 305 8.38 -4.22 11.41
N GLU A 306 8.76 -3.42 12.41
CA GLU A 306 8.69 -3.83 13.83
C GLU A 306 7.25 -4.06 14.30
N SER A 307 6.31 -3.25 13.81
CA SER A 307 4.88 -3.43 14.07
C SER A 307 4.37 -4.74 13.47
N VAL A 308 4.68 -4.98 12.18
CA VAL A 308 4.31 -6.24 11.48
C VAL A 308 4.87 -7.45 12.23
N ARG A 309 6.14 -7.41 12.61
CA ARG A 309 6.81 -8.48 13.36
C ARG A 309 6.15 -8.76 14.71
N LYS A 310 5.73 -7.70 15.41
CA LYS A 310 5.05 -7.79 16.71
C LYS A 310 3.63 -8.34 16.60
N TYR A 311 2.85 -7.85 15.63
CA TYR A 311 1.41 -8.12 15.58
C TYR A 311 1.05 -9.34 14.75
N ALA A 312 1.80 -9.69 13.69
CA ALA A 312 1.47 -10.81 12.84
C ALA A 312 1.33 -12.15 13.58
N PRO A 313 2.28 -12.59 14.44
CA PRO A 313 2.13 -13.81 15.23
C PRO A 313 0.97 -13.76 16.21
N LYS A 314 0.73 -12.59 16.83
CA LYS A 314 -0.34 -12.39 17.81
C LYS A 314 -1.71 -12.48 17.17
N ILE A 315 -1.91 -11.85 16.00
CA ILE A 315 -3.17 -11.93 15.26
C ILE A 315 -3.46 -13.36 14.80
N TYR A 316 -2.44 -14.09 14.36
CA TYR A 316 -2.58 -15.50 14.07
C TYR A 316 -3.09 -16.29 15.29
N ALA A 317 -2.54 -16.02 16.48
CA ALA A 317 -2.97 -16.65 17.73
C ALA A 317 -4.43 -16.32 18.11
N THR A 318 -4.87 -15.07 17.90
CA THR A 318 -6.27 -14.64 18.19
C THR A 318 -7.29 -15.25 17.22
N GLN A 319 -6.87 -15.72 16.04
CA GLN A 319 -7.77 -16.16 14.95
C GLN A 319 -8.87 -15.13 14.63
N ASN A 320 -8.53 -13.85 14.69
CA ASN A 320 -9.46 -12.72 14.53
C ASN A 320 -10.65 -12.70 15.53
N ARG A 321 -10.47 -13.25 16.71
CA ARG A 321 -11.47 -13.21 17.80
C ARG A 321 -10.85 -12.57 19.03
N ALA A 322 -11.58 -11.67 19.66
CA ALA A 322 -11.22 -11.07 20.94
C ALA A 322 -11.92 -11.80 22.08
N VAL A 323 -11.20 -12.58 22.85
CA VAL A 323 -11.70 -13.35 23.98
C VAL A 323 -10.95 -13.00 25.27
N THR A 324 -9.64 -12.86 25.18
CA THR A 324 -8.76 -12.49 26.30
C THR A 324 -8.36 -11.01 26.25
N ALA A 325 -7.86 -10.46 27.36
CA ALA A 325 -7.35 -9.10 27.42
C ALA A 325 -6.24 -8.86 26.34
N ASP A 326 -5.34 -9.84 26.19
CA ASP A 326 -4.26 -9.80 25.19
C ASP A 326 -4.79 -9.76 23.75
N ASP A 327 -5.93 -10.42 23.48
CA ASP A 327 -6.56 -10.38 22.16
C ASP A 327 -7.05 -8.96 21.84
N TYR A 328 -7.67 -8.28 22.81
CA TYR A 328 -8.10 -6.89 22.64
C TYR A 328 -6.90 -5.94 22.49
N GLU A 329 -5.85 -6.10 23.29
CA GLU A 329 -4.61 -5.33 23.18
C GLU A 329 -3.90 -5.54 21.83
N THR A 330 -4.13 -6.67 21.18
CA THR A 330 -3.60 -6.97 19.85
C THR A 330 -4.49 -6.44 18.73
N LEU A 331 -5.80 -6.70 18.80
CA LEU A 331 -6.73 -6.38 17.71
C LEU A 331 -7.05 -4.89 17.61
N ILE A 332 -7.10 -4.16 18.73
CA ILE A 332 -7.42 -2.73 18.72
C ILE A 332 -6.34 -1.95 17.96
N PRO A 333 -5.05 -1.99 18.32
CA PRO A 333 -4.02 -1.23 17.61
C PRO A 333 -3.78 -1.70 16.17
N SER A 334 -3.93 -3.01 15.93
CA SER A 334 -3.62 -3.57 14.61
C SER A 334 -4.71 -3.38 13.57
N LYS A 335 -6.00 -3.36 13.99
CA LYS A 335 -7.14 -3.36 13.06
C LYS A 335 -8.17 -2.26 13.28
N ILE A 336 -8.35 -1.79 14.52
CA ILE A 336 -9.45 -0.91 14.87
C ILE A 336 -8.98 0.54 14.97
N TYR A 337 -7.94 0.79 15.77
CA TYR A 337 -7.41 2.14 16.03
C TYR A 337 -5.88 2.14 16.00
N PRO A 338 -5.30 2.29 14.80
CA PRO A 338 -3.85 2.20 14.58
C PRO A 338 -3.01 3.25 15.31
N ASP A 339 -3.58 4.42 15.58
CA ASP A 339 -2.90 5.56 16.24
C ASP A 339 -2.85 5.40 17.77
N THR A 340 -3.09 4.19 18.28
CA THR A 340 -3.03 3.90 19.71
C THR A 340 -1.56 3.88 20.17
N GLU A 341 -1.14 4.89 20.92
CA GLU A 341 0.21 4.94 21.52
C GLU A 341 0.37 3.96 22.67
N SER A 342 -0.68 3.79 23.46
CA SER A 342 -0.72 2.82 24.56
C SER A 342 -2.13 2.27 24.75
N ILE A 343 -2.23 1.00 25.06
CA ILE A 343 -3.48 0.33 25.39
C ILE A 343 -3.27 -0.57 26.60
N SER A 344 -4.24 -0.60 27.48
CA SER A 344 -4.28 -1.55 28.59
C SER A 344 -5.71 -2.05 28.77
N VAL A 345 -5.90 -3.35 28.77
CA VAL A 345 -7.21 -4.01 28.88
C VAL A 345 -7.25 -4.80 30.17
N PHE A 346 -8.27 -4.53 30.98
CA PHE A 346 -8.48 -5.21 32.25
C PHE A 346 -9.75 -6.06 32.19
N GLY A 347 -9.68 -7.27 32.69
CA GLY A 347 -10.85 -8.09 32.95
C GLY A 347 -11.66 -7.55 34.12
N GLY A 348 -12.96 -7.53 34.01
CA GLY A 348 -13.87 -7.18 35.10
C GLY A 348 -14.07 -8.33 36.10
#